data_6bf941dc7fbb9896fa3ef364cf048343
#
_entry.id   6bf941dc7fbb9896fa3ef364cf048343
#
_cell.length_a   1.000
_cell.length_b   1.000
_cell.length_c   1.000
_cell.angle_alpha   90.00
_cell.angle_beta   90.00
_cell.angle_gamma   90.00
#
_symmetry.space_group_name_H-M   'P 1'
#
loop_
_entity.id
_entity.type
_entity.pdbx_description
1 polymer ?
#
loop_
_entity_poly.entity_id
_entity_poly.type
_entity_poly.pdbx_seq_one_letter_code
_entity_poly.pdbx_strand_id
1 'polypeptide(L)'
;MSQPYHSLEAELHDAFWEAEDDGSEVKLMAAFLKKFPGPALEIGAGSGRLMFPLVRMGFNVEGLELSRDMLELGKARAAEMGIAPMMHEGDMAHWDGGRKYAALLAPAFTLQLAADPQKTLRHWHSLLENHGGLYLTVFMPYAELLGDLPENEWYDDHKVTLPDGREGLLETRHRLDRKRQLVKREHRYSITGDPPLTHESRQTIRWFEHAEIIRLLAGCGFRVDRFFLDFDPSRAVADPDRVNFDGILTYHATRTAIKD
;
A
#
# COMPACT_ATOMS: atom_id res chain seq x y z
N MET A 1 -9.70 12.66 -4.26
CA MET A 1 -9.66 11.46 -3.42
C MET A 1 -9.71 10.27 -4.35
N SER A 2 -8.87 9.29 -4.15
CA SER A 2 -8.97 8.01 -4.86
C SER A 2 -10.27 7.33 -4.45
N GLN A 3 -10.94 6.67 -5.40
CA GLN A 3 -12.12 5.86 -5.11
C GLN A 3 -11.66 4.52 -4.54
N PRO A 4 -12.45 3.86 -3.68
CA PRO A 4 -12.19 2.48 -3.30
C PRO A 4 -12.23 1.56 -4.52
N TYR A 5 -11.45 0.49 -4.50
CA TYR A 5 -11.44 -0.50 -5.57
C TYR A 5 -12.80 -1.19 -5.71
N HIS A 6 -13.27 -1.33 -6.95
CA HIS A 6 -14.59 -1.90 -7.24
C HIS A 6 -14.54 -2.83 -8.45
N SER A 7 -15.46 -3.80 -8.48
CA SER A 7 -15.72 -4.61 -9.66
C SER A 7 -14.44 -5.25 -10.21
N LEU A 8 -14.18 -5.13 -11.52
CA LEU A 8 -13.01 -5.71 -12.17
C LEU A 8 -11.67 -5.19 -11.63
N GLU A 9 -11.62 -3.95 -11.14
CA GLU A 9 -10.41 -3.43 -10.50
C GLU A 9 -10.04 -4.26 -9.27
N ALA A 10 -11.02 -4.59 -8.41
CA ALA A 10 -10.80 -5.44 -7.26
C ALA A 10 -10.50 -6.89 -7.67
N GLU A 11 -11.24 -7.43 -8.64
CA GLU A 11 -11.07 -8.81 -9.13
C GLU A 11 -9.69 -9.06 -9.75
N LEU A 12 -9.18 -8.12 -10.55
CA LEU A 12 -7.90 -8.23 -11.25
C LEU A 12 -6.70 -7.78 -10.42
N HIS A 13 -6.94 -7.04 -9.32
CA HIS A 13 -5.86 -6.47 -8.49
C HIS A 13 -4.83 -7.52 -8.09
N ASP A 14 -5.29 -8.60 -7.46
CA ASP A 14 -4.37 -9.62 -6.96
C ASP A 14 -3.65 -10.34 -8.10
N ALA A 15 -4.34 -10.61 -9.22
CA ALA A 15 -3.75 -11.29 -10.37
C ALA A 15 -2.58 -10.50 -10.98
N PHE A 16 -2.70 -9.18 -11.06
CA PHE A 16 -1.61 -8.33 -11.55
C PHE A 16 -0.43 -8.29 -10.56
N TRP A 17 -0.69 -8.11 -9.27
CA TRP A 17 0.37 -7.96 -8.28
C TRP A 17 1.01 -9.30 -7.86
N GLU A 18 0.28 -10.41 -7.87
CA GLU A 18 0.84 -11.73 -7.54
C GLU A 18 1.83 -12.23 -8.60
N ALA A 19 1.70 -11.80 -9.85
CA ALA A 19 2.64 -12.14 -10.91
C ALA A 19 4.06 -11.55 -10.66
N GLU A 20 4.15 -10.47 -9.90
CA GLU A 20 5.39 -9.74 -9.61
C GLU A 20 5.91 -9.98 -8.18
N ASP A 21 5.12 -10.63 -7.31
CA ASP A 21 5.43 -10.80 -5.89
C ASP A 21 6.39 -11.98 -5.65
N ASP A 22 7.61 -11.67 -5.22
CA ASP A 22 8.61 -12.66 -4.80
C ASP A 22 8.56 -12.98 -3.29
N GLY A 23 7.60 -12.41 -2.57
CA GLY A 23 7.43 -12.55 -1.12
C GLY A 23 8.48 -11.82 -0.29
N SER A 24 9.27 -10.93 -0.87
CA SER A 24 10.30 -10.15 -0.15
C SER A 24 9.67 -9.16 0.83
N GLU A 25 8.56 -8.50 0.45
CA GLU A 25 7.84 -7.56 1.31
C GLU A 25 7.29 -8.26 2.56
N VAL A 26 6.66 -9.42 2.41
CA VAL A 26 6.14 -10.23 3.54
C VAL A 26 7.27 -10.61 4.50
N LYS A 27 8.45 -11.00 3.99
CA LYS A 27 9.62 -11.32 4.84
C LYS A 27 10.11 -10.10 5.62
N LEU A 28 10.13 -8.93 4.98
CA LEU A 28 10.55 -7.68 5.62
C LEU A 28 9.53 -7.24 6.69
N MET A 29 8.22 -7.35 6.40
CA MET A 29 7.14 -7.11 7.36
C MET A 29 7.21 -8.07 8.55
N ALA A 30 7.45 -9.36 8.33
CA ALA A 30 7.64 -10.34 9.40
C ALA A 30 8.84 -10.01 10.30
N ALA A 31 9.96 -9.58 9.70
CA ALA A 31 11.12 -9.13 10.44
C ALA A 31 10.86 -7.84 11.26
N PHE A 32 10.02 -6.95 10.73
CA PHE A 32 9.55 -5.76 11.45
C PHE A 32 8.66 -6.14 12.63
N LEU A 33 7.65 -6.99 12.44
CA LEU A 33 6.72 -7.42 13.50
C LEU A 33 7.41 -8.14 14.67
N LYS A 34 8.52 -8.85 14.42
CA LYS A 34 9.33 -9.46 15.49
C LYS A 34 9.92 -8.41 16.46
N LYS A 35 10.11 -7.16 16.03
CA LYS A 35 10.61 -6.06 16.87
C LYS A 35 9.50 -5.38 17.66
N PHE A 36 8.25 -5.50 17.20
CA PHE A 36 7.06 -4.91 17.82
C PHE A 36 6.05 -6.02 18.13
N PRO A 37 6.35 -6.91 19.10
CA PRO A 37 5.46 -8.03 19.43
C PRO A 37 4.16 -7.50 20.03
N GLY A 38 3.03 -7.99 19.53
CA GLY A 38 1.70 -7.58 19.96
C GLY A 38 0.71 -7.52 18.79
N PRO A 39 -0.45 -6.91 19.01
CA PRO A 39 -1.41 -6.74 17.93
C PRO A 39 -0.89 -5.74 16.90
N ALA A 40 -1.03 -6.09 15.64
CA ALA A 40 -0.70 -5.22 14.51
C ALA A 40 -1.95 -4.95 13.65
N LEU A 41 -1.97 -3.81 12.96
CA LEU A 41 -3.01 -3.47 12.00
C LEU A 41 -2.36 -3.18 10.65
N GLU A 42 -2.78 -3.91 9.61
CA GLU A 42 -2.47 -3.56 8.23
C GLU A 42 -3.51 -2.61 7.68
N ILE A 43 -3.07 -1.44 7.22
CA ILE A 43 -3.91 -0.37 6.69
C ILE A 43 -3.92 -0.47 5.17
N GLY A 44 -5.12 -0.53 4.58
CA GLY A 44 -5.30 -0.85 3.17
C GLY A 44 -5.02 -2.32 2.89
N ALA A 45 -5.56 -3.22 3.73
CA ALA A 45 -5.25 -4.65 3.69
C ALA A 45 -5.76 -5.33 2.40
N GLY A 46 -6.66 -4.68 1.67
CA GLY A 46 -7.21 -5.21 0.42
C GLY A 46 -7.86 -6.58 0.62
N SER A 47 -7.52 -7.51 -0.27
CA SER A 47 -7.91 -8.93 -0.19
C SER A 47 -7.10 -9.76 0.81
N GLY A 48 -6.20 -9.13 1.57
CA GLY A 48 -5.32 -9.82 2.53
C GLY A 48 -4.04 -10.41 1.92
N ARG A 49 -3.65 -9.99 0.72
CA ARG A 49 -2.48 -10.52 -0.02
C ARG A 49 -1.22 -10.56 0.84
N LEU A 50 -0.91 -9.49 1.57
CA LEU A 50 0.27 -9.41 2.45
C LEU A 50 -0.05 -9.86 3.88
N MET A 51 -1.25 -9.56 4.39
CA MET A 51 -1.66 -9.88 5.75
C MET A 51 -1.78 -11.38 6.02
N PHE A 52 -2.41 -12.14 5.12
CA PHE A 52 -2.70 -13.56 5.39
C PHE A 52 -1.45 -14.43 5.52
N PRO A 53 -0.38 -14.24 4.72
CA PRO A 53 0.89 -14.90 4.98
C PRO A 53 1.44 -14.61 6.40
N LEU A 54 1.33 -13.38 6.89
CA LEU A 54 1.77 -13.02 8.24
C LEU A 54 0.92 -13.70 9.32
N VAL A 55 -0.40 -13.76 9.14
CA VAL A 55 -1.31 -14.52 10.05
C VAL A 55 -0.93 -16.00 10.07
N ARG A 56 -0.64 -16.61 8.93
CA ARG A 56 -0.17 -18.01 8.86
C ARG A 56 1.20 -18.25 9.51
N MET A 57 2.05 -17.22 9.57
CA MET A 57 3.31 -17.26 10.32
C MET A 57 3.11 -17.12 11.84
N GLY A 58 1.86 -16.90 12.30
CA GLY A 58 1.51 -16.79 13.71
C GLY A 58 1.53 -15.36 14.26
N PHE A 59 1.66 -14.33 13.41
CA PHE A 59 1.53 -12.95 13.86
C PHE A 59 0.06 -12.59 14.10
N ASN A 60 -0.20 -11.78 15.12
CA ASN A 60 -1.53 -11.23 15.42
C ASN A 60 -1.74 -9.95 14.60
N VAL A 61 -2.18 -10.10 13.36
CA VAL A 61 -2.42 -9.00 12.42
C VAL A 61 -3.90 -8.91 12.09
N GLU A 62 -4.47 -7.72 12.22
CA GLU A 62 -5.81 -7.35 11.77
C GLU A 62 -5.70 -6.49 10.51
N GLY A 63 -6.72 -6.49 9.66
CA GLY A 63 -6.78 -5.68 8.44
C GLY A 63 -7.79 -4.56 8.53
N LEU A 64 -7.45 -3.39 7.99
CA LEU A 64 -8.37 -2.27 7.75
C LEU A 64 -8.44 -2.02 6.25
N GLU A 65 -9.63 -2.04 5.68
CA GLU A 65 -9.86 -1.84 4.25
C GLU A 65 -11.12 -0.97 4.02
N LEU A 66 -11.07 -0.09 3.04
CA LEU A 66 -12.18 0.79 2.69
C LEU A 66 -13.13 0.15 1.67
N SER A 67 -12.59 -0.68 0.77
CA SER A 67 -13.35 -1.33 -0.30
C SER A 67 -14.08 -2.56 0.21
N ARG A 68 -15.40 -2.58 0.05
CA ARG A 68 -16.21 -3.77 0.34
C ARG A 68 -15.91 -4.92 -0.61
N ASP A 69 -15.67 -4.63 -1.88
CA ASP A 69 -15.36 -5.65 -2.87
C ASP A 69 -14.05 -6.36 -2.51
N MET A 70 -13.01 -5.60 -2.09
CA MET A 70 -11.76 -6.18 -1.61
C MET A 70 -11.95 -7.00 -0.33
N LEU A 71 -12.80 -6.54 0.61
CA LEU A 71 -13.12 -7.30 1.83
C LEU A 71 -13.84 -8.63 1.52
N GLU A 72 -14.76 -8.65 0.55
CA GLU A 72 -15.43 -9.88 0.13
C GLU A 72 -14.45 -10.86 -0.54
N LEU A 73 -13.55 -10.37 -1.40
CA LEU A 73 -12.46 -11.18 -1.96
C LEU A 73 -11.56 -11.73 -0.84
N GLY A 74 -11.20 -10.89 0.13
CA GLY A 74 -10.43 -11.31 1.30
C GLY A 74 -11.12 -12.40 2.11
N LYS A 75 -12.43 -12.32 2.34
CA LYS A 75 -13.20 -13.37 3.02
C LYS A 75 -13.17 -14.70 2.25
N ALA A 76 -13.36 -14.65 0.92
CA ALA A 76 -13.29 -15.85 0.08
C ALA A 76 -11.89 -16.49 0.15
N ARG A 77 -10.85 -15.69 -0.02
CA ARG A 77 -9.45 -16.14 0.07
C ARG A 77 -9.10 -16.71 1.45
N ALA A 78 -9.54 -16.08 2.53
CA ALA A 78 -9.34 -16.58 3.89
C ALA A 78 -10.00 -17.93 4.12
N ALA A 79 -11.22 -18.11 3.59
CA ALA A 79 -11.94 -19.39 3.67
C ALA A 79 -11.20 -20.51 2.91
N GLU A 80 -10.68 -20.25 1.71
CA GLU A 80 -9.86 -21.18 0.93
C GLU A 80 -8.56 -21.56 1.68
N MET A 81 -7.96 -20.60 2.37
CA MET A 81 -6.74 -20.80 3.17
C MET A 81 -6.99 -21.45 4.53
N GLY A 82 -8.27 -21.62 4.93
CA GLY A 82 -8.66 -22.18 6.24
C GLY A 82 -8.26 -21.29 7.41
N ILE A 83 -8.22 -19.97 7.24
CA ILE A 83 -7.91 -18.98 8.27
C ILE A 83 -9.12 -18.08 8.54
N ALA A 84 -9.19 -17.48 9.73
CA ALA A 84 -10.23 -16.53 10.13
C ALA A 84 -9.61 -15.23 10.62
N PRO A 85 -9.03 -14.41 9.71
CA PRO A 85 -8.41 -13.15 10.06
C PRO A 85 -9.48 -12.12 10.45
N MET A 86 -9.15 -11.20 11.33
CA MET A 86 -10.00 -10.06 11.65
C MET A 86 -9.77 -8.96 10.61
N MET A 87 -10.82 -8.60 9.88
CA MET A 87 -10.81 -7.52 8.90
C MET A 87 -11.93 -6.52 9.20
N HIS A 88 -11.59 -5.25 9.13
CA HIS A 88 -12.47 -4.12 9.44
C HIS A 88 -12.72 -3.30 8.17
N GLU A 89 -13.97 -2.89 7.97
CA GLU A 89 -14.33 -1.87 6.97
C GLU A 89 -14.11 -0.48 7.58
N GLY A 90 -13.32 0.37 6.92
CA GLY A 90 -13.13 1.74 7.41
C GLY A 90 -12.12 2.57 6.65
N ASP A 91 -12.23 3.87 6.81
CA ASP A 91 -11.31 4.86 6.24
C ASP A 91 -10.07 5.02 7.14
N MET A 92 -8.91 4.83 6.57
CA MET A 92 -7.60 4.92 7.24
C MET A 92 -7.35 6.26 7.95
N ALA A 93 -8.04 7.34 7.53
CA ALA A 93 -7.88 8.67 8.11
C ALA A 93 -8.73 8.92 9.37
N HIS A 94 -9.70 8.03 9.66
CA HIS A 94 -10.69 8.28 10.70
C HIS A 94 -11.08 7.04 11.52
N TRP A 95 -10.77 5.83 11.04
CA TRP A 95 -11.20 4.61 11.69
C TRP A 95 -10.63 4.48 13.11
N ASP A 96 -11.47 4.11 14.06
CA ASP A 96 -11.08 3.85 15.45
C ASP A 96 -11.52 2.44 15.86
N GLY A 97 -10.57 1.56 16.08
CA GLY A 97 -10.80 0.19 16.52
C GLY A 97 -10.99 0.02 18.03
N GLY A 98 -11.07 1.13 18.79
CA GLY A 98 -11.25 1.09 20.26
C GLY A 98 -10.07 0.50 21.04
N ARG A 99 -8.92 0.28 20.38
CA ARG A 99 -7.69 -0.28 20.98
C ARG A 99 -6.44 0.36 20.39
N LYS A 100 -5.29 0.08 21.02
CA LYS A 100 -3.98 0.45 20.49
C LYS A 100 -3.29 -0.78 19.91
N TYR A 101 -2.38 -0.52 18.96
CA TYR A 101 -1.59 -1.53 18.27
C TYR A 101 -0.11 -1.37 18.58
N ALA A 102 0.60 -2.50 18.70
CA ALA A 102 2.06 -2.51 18.83
C ALA A 102 2.73 -2.11 17.50
N ALA A 103 2.08 -2.38 16.39
CA ALA A 103 2.56 -2.03 15.05
C ALA A 103 1.42 -1.64 14.10
N LEU A 104 1.70 -0.68 13.20
CA LEU A 104 0.91 -0.41 12.00
C LEU A 104 1.75 -0.78 10.78
N LEU A 105 1.10 -1.44 9.81
CA LEU A 105 1.66 -1.78 8.52
C LEU A 105 0.89 -1.00 7.45
N ALA A 106 1.57 -0.15 6.70
CA ALA A 106 1.00 0.59 5.58
C ALA A 106 1.80 0.29 4.31
N PRO A 107 1.66 -0.94 3.77
CA PRO A 107 2.31 -1.36 2.54
C PRO A 107 1.63 -0.77 1.30
N ALA A 108 2.10 -1.19 0.12
CA ALA A 108 1.46 -0.93 -1.17
C ALA A 108 1.07 0.55 -1.39
N PHE A 109 1.91 1.47 -0.91
CA PHE A 109 1.78 2.92 -1.13
C PHE A 109 0.51 3.55 -0.53
N THR A 110 -0.11 2.89 0.44
CA THR A 110 -1.40 3.26 1.02
C THR A 110 -1.46 4.72 1.47
N LEU A 111 -0.40 5.25 2.13
CA LEU A 111 -0.37 6.66 2.56
C LEU A 111 -0.48 7.64 1.39
N GLN A 112 0.02 7.27 0.21
CA GLN A 112 0.04 8.14 -0.97
C GLN A 112 -1.38 8.37 -1.57
N LEU A 113 -2.35 7.54 -1.17
CA LEU A 113 -3.77 7.69 -1.50
C LEU A 113 -4.52 8.62 -0.55
N ALA A 114 -3.92 8.99 0.58
CA ALA A 114 -4.54 9.86 1.57
C ALA A 114 -4.79 11.27 1.02
N ALA A 115 -5.99 11.81 1.26
CA ALA A 115 -6.31 13.19 0.89
C ALA A 115 -5.49 14.21 1.68
N ASP A 116 -5.21 13.91 2.96
CA ASP A 116 -4.35 14.67 3.87
C ASP A 116 -3.40 13.70 4.59
N PRO A 117 -2.20 13.47 4.04
CA PRO A 117 -1.24 12.55 4.63
C PRO A 117 -0.80 12.95 6.05
N GLN A 118 -0.71 14.25 6.34
CA GLN A 118 -0.32 14.72 7.68
C GLN A 118 -1.40 14.39 8.72
N LYS A 119 -2.66 14.66 8.41
CA LYS A 119 -3.79 14.32 9.29
C LYS A 119 -3.89 12.81 9.47
N THR A 120 -3.73 12.05 8.40
CA THR A 120 -3.75 10.58 8.41
C THR A 120 -2.64 10.03 9.29
N LEU A 121 -1.39 10.49 9.15
CA LEU A 121 -0.28 10.06 10.00
C LEU A 121 -0.47 10.42 11.48
N ARG A 122 -1.02 11.58 11.80
CA ARG A 122 -1.36 11.93 13.19
C ARG A 122 -2.43 11.01 13.76
N HIS A 123 -3.40 10.62 12.94
CA HIS A 123 -4.40 9.63 13.32
C HIS A 123 -3.74 8.27 13.57
N TRP A 124 -2.89 7.78 12.66
CA TRP A 124 -2.13 6.53 12.86
C TRP A 124 -1.25 6.56 14.11
N HIS A 125 -0.59 7.70 14.37
CA HIS A 125 0.14 7.89 15.61
C HIS A 125 -0.76 7.67 16.84
N SER A 126 -2.02 8.11 16.77
CA SER A 126 -2.95 7.90 17.88
C SER A 126 -3.39 6.44 18.05
N LEU A 127 -3.35 5.61 17.01
CA LEU A 127 -3.71 4.18 17.06
C LEU A 127 -2.59 3.31 17.64
N LEU A 128 -1.35 3.78 17.66
CA LEU A 128 -0.21 3.03 18.17
C LEU A 128 -0.11 3.09 19.70
N GLU A 129 0.46 2.04 20.29
CA GLU A 129 0.99 2.04 21.63
C GLU A 129 2.20 2.99 21.77
N ASN A 130 2.59 3.35 22.99
CA ASN A 130 3.84 4.09 23.20
C ASN A 130 5.01 3.25 22.70
N HIS A 131 5.88 3.87 21.90
CA HIS A 131 6.99 3.21 21.20
C HIS A 131 6.58 2.13 20.19
N GLY A 132 5.31 2.11 19.77
CA GLY A 132 4.84 1.23 18.70
C GLY A 132 5.50 1.55 17.36
N GLY A 133 5.51 0.56 16.46
CA GLY A 133 6.18 0.65 15.16
C GLY A 133 5.24 1.05 14.02
N LEU A 134 5.77 1.79 13.05
CA LEU A 134 5.15 2.04 11.76
C LEU A 134 6.04 1.47 10.65
N TYR A 135 5.49 0.54 9.87
CA TYR A 135 6.02 0.09 8.58
C TYR A 135 5.30 0.85 7.47
N LEU A 136 6.03 1.54 6.62
CA LEU A 136 5.45 2.36 5.55
C LEU A 136 6.22 2.15 4.27
N THR A 137 5.51 1.84 3.17
CA THR A 137 6.10 1.86 1.83
C THR A 137 5.62 3.08 1.04
N VAL A 138 6.52 3.65 0.27
CA VAL A 138 6.23 4.69 -0.71
C VAL A 138 6.97 4.40 -2.00
N PHE A 139 6.40 4.82 -3.13
CA PHE A 139 7.09 4.79 -4.41
C PHE A 139 7.21 6.19 -5.01
N MET A 140 8.19 6.36 -5.87
CA MET A 140 8.36 7.54 -6.69
C MET A 140 7.95 7.19 -8.12
N PRO A 141 7.03 7.93 -8.75
CA PRO A 141 6.56 7.63 -10.11
C PRO A 141 7.58 8.08 -11.16
N TYR A 142 8.75 7.43 -11.18
CA TYR A 142 9.86 7.84 -12.04
C TYR A 142 9.53 7.71 -13.52
N ALA A 143 8.89 6.63 -13.94
CA ALA A 143 8.53 6.42 -15.34
C ALA A 143 7.65 7.55 -15.88
N GLU A 144 6.70 8.03 -15.08
CA GLU A 144 5.86 9.18 -15.42
C GLU A 144 6.65 10.50 -15.34
N LEU A 145 7.47 10.69 -14.29
CA LEU A 145 8.21 11.94 -14.08
C LEU A 145 9.32 12.18 -15.09
N LEU A 146 10.00 11.13 -15.55
CA LEU A 146 11.06 11.17 -16.54
C LEU A 146 10.54 11.18 -17.98
N GLY A 147 9.26 10.83 -18.18
CA GLY A 147 8.61 10.78 -19.48
C GLY A 147 8.85 9.46 -20.22
N ASP A 148 9.19 8.40 -19.52
CA ASP A 148 9.30 7.04 -20.08
C ASP A 148 7.93 6.48 -20.46
N LEU A 149 6.87 6.96 -19.78
CA LEU A 149 5.47 6.69 -20.11
C LEU A 149 4.81 7.94 -20.71
N PRO A 150 3.95 7.80 -21.75
CA PRO A 150 3.33 8.93 -22.43
C PRO A 150 2.29 9.63 -21.55
N GLU A 151 2.46 10.93 -21.30
CA GLU A 151 1.49 11.71 -20.53
C GLU A 151 0.24 12.01 -21.38
N ASN A 152 -0.95 11.84 -20.83
CA ASN A 152 -2.27 12.02 -21.46
C ASN A 152 -2.64 11.02 -22.56
N GLU A 153 -1.89 9.95 -22.75
CA GLU A 153 -2.18 8.89 -23.70
C GLU A 153 -2.43 7.57 -22.97
N TRP A 154 -3.25 6.68 -23.55
CA TRP A 154 -3.46 5.34 -23.01
C TRP A 154 -2.29 4.45 -23.39
N TYR A 155 -1.79 3.65 -22.45
CA TYR A 155 -0.78 2.63 -22.66
C TYR A 155 -1.16 1.35 -21.90
N ASP A 156 -0.72 0.21 -22.42
CA ASP A 156 -0.85 -1.08 -21.75
C ASP A 156 0.06 -1.06 -20.50
N ASP A 157 -0.55 -1.28 -19.34
CA ASP A 157 0.16 -1.25 -18.05
C ASP A 157 0.46 -2.67 -17.57
N HIS A 158 -0.60 -3.50 -17.44
CA HIS A 158 -0.45 -4.90 -17.02
C HIS A 158 -1.33 -5.82 -17.87
N LYS A 159 -0.82 -7.05 -18.10
CA LYS A 159 -1.55 -8.15 -18.74
C LYS A 159 -1.42 -9.41 -17.92
N VAL A 160 -2.50 -10.17 -17.79
CA VAL A 160 -2.52 -11.43 -17.04
C VAL A 160 -3.44 -12.44 -17.75
N THR A 161 -3.04 -13.71 -17.75
CA THR A 161 -3.93 -14.81 -18.11
C THR A 161 -4.60 -15.34 -16.86
N LEU A 162 -5.92 -15.27 -16.80
CA LEU A 162 -6.71 -15.76 -15.68
C LEU A 162 -6.75 -17.30 -15.64
N PRO A 163 -7.06 -17.93 -14.49
CA PRO A 163 -7.11 -19.38 -14.37
C PRO A 163 -8.08 -20.07 -15.32
N ASP A 164 -9.10 -19.38 -15.80
CA ASP A 164 -10.08 -19.88 -16.78
C ASP A 164 -9.66 -19.66 -18.25
N GLY A 165 -8.44 -19.13 -18.48
CA GLY A 165 -7.85 -18.88 -19.78
C GLY A 165 -8.25 -17.56 -20.44
N ARG A 166 -9.06 -16.72 -19.79
CA ARG A 166 -9.35 -15.38 -20.28
C ARG A 166 -8.16 -14.44 -20.03
N GLU A 167 -8.02 -13.43 -20.88
CA GLU A 167 -6.99 -12.40 -20.73
C GLU A 167 -7.57 -11.20 -19.97
N GLY A 168 -6.85 -10.78 -18.91
CA GLY A 168 -7.08 -9.53 -18.20
C GLY A 168 -6.07 -8.47 -18.66
N LEU A 169 -6.54 -7.26 -18.93
CA LEU A 169 -5.72 -6.12 -19.34
C LEU A 169 -6.04 -4.91 -18.46
N LEU A 170 -4.97 -4.24 -18.02
CA LEU A 170 -5.02 -2.89 -17.47
C LEU A 170 -4.36 -1.94 -18.45
N GLU A 171 -5.13 -0.97 -18.94
CA GLU A 171 -4.62 0.20 -19.62
C GLU A 171 -4.63 1.39 -18.65
N THR A 172 -3.59 2.19 -18.70
CA THR A 172 -3.47 3.39 -17.84
C THR A 172 -3.26 4.63 -18.70
N ARG A 173 -3.84 5.74 -18.26
CA ARG A 173 -3.54 7.08 -18.75
C ARG A 173 -3.27 7.97 -17.55
N HIS A 174 -2.16 8.71 -17.56
CA HIS A 174 -1.81 9.57 -16.43
C HIS A 174 -1.67 11.04 -16.81
N ARG A 175 -1.77 11.90 -15.79
CA ARG A 175 -1.46 13.34 -15.81
C ARG A 175 -0.70 13.72 -14.56
N LEU A 176 0.31 14.58 -14.73
CA LEU A 176 1.15 15.06 -13.64
C LEU A 176 0.74 16.48 -13.21
N ASP A 177 0.52 16.66 -11.92
CA ASP A 177 0.53 17.98 -11.27
C ASP A 177 1.84 18.09 -10.47
N ARG A 178 2.91 18.51 -11.15
CA ARG A 178 4.26 18.59 -10.54
C ARG A 178 4.30 19.58 -9.38
N LYS A 179 3.47 20.65 -9.41
CA LYS A 179 3.43 21.65 -8.34
C LYS A 179 2.82 21.09 -7.04
N ARG A 180 1.85 20.20 -7.16
CA ARG A 180 1.19 19.56 -6.03
C ARG A 180 1.73 18.16 -5.74
N GLN A 181 2.67 17.68 -6.51
CA GLN A 181 3.21 16.33 -6.43
C GLN A 181 2.11 15.26 -6.55
N LEU A 182 1.24 15.37 -7.57
CA LEU A 182 0.15 14.42 -7.81
C LEU A 182 0.26 13.76 -9.16
N VAL A 183 0.22 12.42 -9.17
CA VAL A 183 -0.10 11.62 -10.36
C VAL A 183 -1.60 11.34 -10.31
N LYS A 184 -2.30 11.73 -11.37
CA LYS A 184 -3.71 11.39 -11.57
C LYS A 184 -3.74 10.32 -12.64
N ARG A 185 -4.17 9.12 -12.27
CA ARG A 185 -4.29 7.97 -13.17
C ARG A 185 -5.76 7.71 -13.47
N GLU A 186 -6.04 7.42 -14.72
CA GLU A 186 -7.29 6.82 -15.20
C GLU A 186 -6.93 5.41 -15.66
N HIS A 187 -7.65 4.44 -15.15
CA HIS A 187 -7.44 3.02 -15.44
C HIS A 187 -8.62 2.48 -16.22
N ARG A 188 -8.35 1.61 -17.18
CA ARG A 188 -9.35 0.81 -17.88
C ARG A 188 -8.98 -0.65 -17.71
N TYR A 189 -9.82 -1.36 -16.97
CA TYR A 189 -9.73 -2.80 -16.79
C TYR A 189 -10.59 -3.49 -17.82
N SER A 190 -10.11 -4.56 -18.41
CA SER A 190 -10.89 -5.39 -19.32
C SER A 190 -10.56 -6.86 -19.15
N ILE A 191 -11.58 -7.73 -19.34
CA ILE A 191 -11.42 -9.18 -19.41
C ILE A 191 -12.02 -9.61 -20.75
N THR A 192 -11.26 -10.43 -21.51
CA THR A 192 -11.73 -10.97 -22.80
C THR A 192 -12.97 -11.83 -22.60
N GLY A 193 -13.89 -11.77 -23.56
CA GLY A 193 -15.16 -12.51 -23.55
C GLY A 193 -16.11 -11.99 -24.63
N ASP A 194 -17.30 -12.57 -24.73
CA ASP A 194 -18.35 -12.13 -25.63
C ASP A 194 -19.67 -11.99 -24.84
N PRO A 195 -20.06 -10.74 -24.45
CA PRO A 195 -19.31 -9.49 -24.61
C PRO A 195 -18.11 -9.39 -23.64
N PRO A 196 -17.09 -8.56 -23.93
CA PRO A 196 -16.00 -8.31 -23.00
C PRO A 196 -16.51 -7.55 -21.77
N LEU A 197 -15.92 -7.84 -20.60
CA LEU A 197 -16.16 -7.07 -19.37
C LEU A 197 -15.20 -5.89 -19.32
N THR A 198 -15.69 -4.70 -18.96
CA THR A 198 -14.88 -3.49 -18.85
C THR A 198 -15.26 -2.68 -17.62
N HIS A 199 -14.26 -2.04 -17.00
CA HIS A 199 -14.45 -1.14 -15.86
C HIS A 199 -13.44 0.01 -15.95
N GLU A 200 -13.87 1.23 -15.62
CA GLU A 200 -12.98 2.39 -15.56
C GLU A 200 -12.93 2.92 -14.12
N SER A 201 -11.72 3.24 -13.66
CA SER A 201 -11.53 3.86 -12.35
C SER A 201 -10.56 5.04 -12.42
N ARG A 202 -10.48 5.79 -11.32
CA ARG A 202 -9.59 6.95 -11.20
C ARG A 202 -8.87 6.91 -9.87
N GLN A 203 -7.55 7.12 -9.94
CA GLN A 203 -6.71 7.17 -8.79
C GLN A 203 -5.91 8.48 -8.77
N THR A 204 -5.74 9.06 -7.60
CA THR A 204 -4.83 10.18 -7.38
C THR A 204 -3.82 9.79 -6.33
N ILE A 205 -2.55 9.79 -6.72
CA ILE A 205 -1.43 9.38 -5.89
C ILE A 205 -0.57 10.61 -5.63
N ARG A 206 -0.29 10.91 -4.38
CA ARG A 206 0.70 11.91 -4.01
C ARG A 206 2.07 11.23 -3.87
N TRP A 207 3.07 11.72 -4.61
CA TRP A 207 4.44 11.29 -4.37
C TRP A 207 5.13 12.20 -3.36
N PHE A 208 6.15 11.66 -2.73
CA PHE A 208 6.97 12.36 -1.74
C PHE A 208 8.43 12.17 -2.09
N GLU A 209 9.18 13.25 -2.10
CA GLU A 209 10.63 13.14 -2.06
C GLU A 209 11.07 12.55 -0.72
N HIS A 210 12.21 11.85 -0.71
CA HIS A 210 12.68 11.17 0.50
C HIS A 210 12.82 12.13 1.69
N ALA A 211 13.46 13.27 1.50
CA ALA A 211 13.60 14.27 2.57
C ALA A 211 12.24 14.84 3.03
N GLU A 212 11.24 14.89 2.17
CA GLU A 212 9.88 15.33 2.51
C GLU A 212 9.18 14.32 3.41
N ILE A 213 9.20 13.03 3.05
CA ILE A 213 8.53 11.98 3.87
C ILE A 213 9.18 11.85 5.24
N ILE A 214 10.52 11.98 5.35
CA ILE A 214 11.22 11.99 6.65
C ILE A 214 10.74 13.16 7.52
N ARG A 215 10.64 14.38 6.96
CA ARG A 215 10.14 15.56 7.69
C ARG A 215 8.67 15.40 8.08
N LEU A 216 7.84 14.85 7.18
CA LEU A 216 6.43 14.61 7.44
C LEU A 216 6.24 13.62 8.59
N LEU A 217 6.97 12.51 8.59
CA LEU A 217 6.94 11.52 9.66
C LEU A 217 7.40 12.13 11.00
N ALA A 218 8.51 12.88 11.01
CA ALA A 218 9.00 13.54 12.21
C ALA A 218 8.00 14.55 12.78
N GLY A 219 7.35 15.36 11.91
CA GLY A 219 6.31 16.32 12.29
C GLY A 219 5.01 15.68 12.79
N CYS A 220 4.82 14.39 12.55
CA CYS A 220 3.70 13.59 13.04
C CYS A 220 4.04 12.69 14.24
N GLY A 221 5.23 12.84 14.85
CA GLY A 221 5.64 12.09 16.02
C GLY A 221 6.22 10.71 15.73
N PHE A 222 6.81 10.53 14.54
CA PHE A 222 7.52 9.31 14.17
C PHE A 222 9.01 9.59 13.99
N ARG A 223 9.85 8.73 14.55
CA ARG A 223 11.29 8.69 14.26
C ARG A 223 11.55 7.57 13.28
N VAL A 224 12.11 7.87 12.12
CA VAL A 224 12.57 6.85 11.19
C VAL A 224 13.83 6.19 11.74
N ASP A 225 13.80 4.89 11.95
CA ASP A 225 14.91 4.10 12.49
C ASP A 225 15.74 3.48 11.37
N ARG A 226 15.09 3.07 10.29
CA ARG A 226 15.72 2.47 9.09
C ARG A 226 14.84 2.69 7.86
N PHE A 227 15.46 2.61 6.71
CA PHE A 227 14.75 2.47 5.44
C PHE A 227 15.51 1.53 4.49
N PHE A 228 14.77 0.95 3.56
CA PHE A 228 15.23 -0.09 2.66
C PHE A 228 14.78 0.21 1.25
N LEU A 229 15.56 -0.23 0.26
CA LEU A 229 15.18 -0.23 -1.14
C LEU A 229 14.66 -1.61 -1.52
N ASP A 230 13.59 -1.65 -2.31
CA ASP A 230 13.04 -2.86 -2.95
C ASP A 230 12.87 -4.03 -1.98
N PHE A 231 12.45 -3.74 -0.75
CA PHE A 231 12.25 -4.72 0.33
C PHE A 231 13.49 -5.54 0.72
N ASP A 232 14.69 -5.12 0.28
CA ASP A 232 15.94 -5.84 0.53
C ASP A 232 16.66 -5.32 1.79
N PRO A 233 16.77 -6.14 2.86
CA PRO A 233 17.47 -5.75 4.09
C PRO A 233 18.97 -5.46 3.87
N SER A 234 19.59 -6.00 2.84
CA SER A 234 21.01 -5.79 2.52
C SER A 234 21.26 -4.43 1.84
N ARG A 235 20.21 -3.84 1.25
CA ARG A 235 20.22 -2.52 0.62
C ARG A 235 19.75 -1.41 1.59
N ALA A 236 20.11 -1.54 2.86
CA ALA A 236 19.89 -0.47 3.82
C ALA A 236 20.74 0.74 3.45
N VAL A 237 20.12 1.89 3.26
CA VAL A 237 20.78 3.12 2.85
C VAL A 237 21.06 3.96 4.08
N ALA A 238 22.32 4.36 4.25
CA ALA A 238 22.77 5.14 5.41
C ALA A 238 22.55 6.65 5.25
N ASP A 239 22.52 7.14 4.00
CA ASP A 239 22.35 8.56 3.70
C ASP A 239 21.24 8.74 2.66
N PRO A 240 20.07 9.21 3.09
CA PRO A 240 18.91 9.38 2.24
C PRO A 240 19.09 10.39 1.11
N ASP A 241 19.91 11.43 1.32
CA ASP A 241 20.05 12.52 0.36
C ASP A 241 20.94 12.14 -0.85
N ARG A 242 21.56 10.97 -0.83
CA ARG A 242 22.48 10.52 -1.87
C ARG A 242 21.97 9.38 -2.74
N VAL A 243 20.73 8.99 -2.57
CA VAL A 243 20.19 7.85 -3.31
C VAL A 243 19.35 8.33 -4.48
N ASN A 244 19.78 8.03 -5.69
CA ASN A 244 18.89 7.97 -6.85
C ASN A 244 17.96 6.78 -6.66
N PHE A 245 16.71 7.05 -6.37
CA PHE A 245 15.72 6.01 -6.16
C PHE A 245 15.10 5.59 -7.47
N ASP A 246 15.43 4.40 -7.87
CA ASP A 246 14.76 3.69 -8.94
C ASP A 246 14.11 2.46 -8.30
N GLY A 247 13.03 2.68 -7.51
CA GLY A 247 12.41 1.59 -6.79
C GLY A 247 11.48 2.00 -5.64
N ILE A 248 11.12 1.03 -4.83
CA ILE A 248 10.21 1.16 -3.69
C ILE A 248 11.02 1.46 -2.42
N LEU A 249 10.57 2.46 -1.67
CA LEU A 249 11.13 2.79 -0.37
C LEU A 249 10.26 2.25 0.76
N THR A 250 10.90 1.55 1.68
CA THR A 250 10.29 1.09 2.92
C THR A 250 10.90 1.78 4.12
N TYR A 251 10.06 2.39 4.96
CA TYR A 251 10.46 3.05 6.20
C TYR A 251 10.01 2.22 7.40
N HIS A 252 10.94 1.93 8.29
CA HIS A 252 10.65 1.46 9.64
C HIS A 252 10.79 2.64 10.60
N ALA A 253 9.70 3.01 11.25
CA ALA A 253 9.67 4.13 12.16
C ALA A 253 9.08 3.73 13.52
N THR A 254 9.46 4.45 14.57
CA THR A 254 8.95 4.27 15.92
C THR A 254 8.16 5.50 16.34
N ARG A 255 7.00 5.28 16.97
CA ARG A 255 6.22 6.33 17.62
C ARG A 255 7.02 7.02 18.72
N THR A 256 7.09 8.34 18.67
CA THR A 256 7.67 9.22 19.68
C THR A 256 6.63 10.23 20.16
N ALA A 257 6.95 11.00 21.21
CA ALA A 257 6.12 12.13 21.58
C ALA A 257 6.08 13.16 20.45
N ILE A 258 4.89 13.71 20.19
CA ILE A 258 4.77 14.86 19.29
C ILE A 258 5.40 16.04 20.04
N LYS A 259 6.39 16.67 19.42
CA LYS A 259 6.94 17.93 19.97
C LYS A 259 6.01 19.05 19.57
N ASP A 260 5.53 19.78 20.55
CA ASP A 260 4.74 21.00 20.38
C ASP A 260 5.53 22.07 19.63
#